data_4107da1f4cf630bc75294b20d28577cd
#
_entry.id   4107da1f4cf630bc75294b20d28577cd
#
_cell.length_a   1.000
_cell.length_b   1.000
_cell.length_c   1.000
_cell.angle_alpha   90.00
_cell.angle_beta   90.00
_cell.angle_gamma   90.00
#
_symmetry.space_group_name_H-M   'P 1'
#
loop_
_entity.id
_entity.type
_entity.pdbx_description
1 polymer ?
#
loop_
_entity_poly.entity_id
_entity_poly.type
_entity_poly.pdbx_seq_one_letter_code
_entity_poly.pdbx_strand_id
1 'polypeptide(L)'
;MFFMNAEFIAMLDYLERERGIKREILLEAVSSALLSASKKSVGAARDLRIDIDPKTGDIRALANLLVVEDVANPQDEIALAKARKIKADAKVGDTVEMEVTPKNFGRIAAQTAKQAMMQRIRQVEKEMIYEEFKDRAGEIVSGTVRRFDRSDVILDLGKFEAIMPQRERVVVEDYNVGDRLRAYVVAVENGIRGPEIIVSRSHPNFVRRLFELEVSEIADGTVEIRGIAREAGYRTKIAVTSANEKVDPVGACVGMRGSRVKNIVRELNNEKVDIIRWSSDPKEYVLEALKPAKVKNLVFDTEKKSVKISVDEDQLSLAIGKKGQNARLTSRLTGWEINIDKDTSATNAVEQKVAQAAHTLSAALPITAEQALTLVKSGFTNLEGLGDADVQDFVDILAVDEAKAREIHEAVHQGDNAQKEGSA
;
A
#
# COMPACT_ATOMS: atom_id res chain seq x y z
N MET A 1 -0.54 -55.89 19.37
CA MET A 1 -0.29 -55.59 17.93
C MET A 1 -1.60 -55.38 17.19
N PHE A 2 -2.61 -56.22 17.30
CA PHE A 2 -3.90 -56.06 16.59
C PHE A 2 -4.66 -54.74 16.79
N PHE A 3 -4.66 -54.19 18.02
CA PHE A 3 -5.34 -52.92 18.31
C PHE A 3 -4.69 -51.69 17.62
N MET A 4 -3.38 -51.67 17.48
CA MET A 4 -2.64 -50.57 16.92
C MET A 4 -2.80 -50.47 15.40
N ASN A 5 -2.91 -51.62 14.71
CA ASN A 5 -3.11 -51.66 13.26
C ASN A 5 -4.53 -51.19 12.89
N ALA A 6 -5.53 -51.53 13.73
CA ALA A 6 -6.93 -51.09 13.54
C ALA A 6 -7.07 -49.57 13.68
N GLU A 7 -6.40 -48.95 14.65
CA GLU A 7 -6.37 -47.47 14.83
C GLU A 7 -5.69 -46.79 13.66
N PHE A 8 -4.60 -47.37 13.14
CA PHE A 8 -3.90 -46.84 11.97
C PHE A 8 -4.77 -46.84 10.71
N ILE A 9 -5.44 -47.95 10.44
CA ILE A 9 -6.41 -48.09 9.30
C ILE A 9 -7.57 -47.11 9.47
N ALA A 10 -8.18 -47.08 10.66
CA ALA A 10 -9.27 -46.14 10.93
C ALA A 10 -8.88 -44.68 10.72
N MET A 11 -7.65 -44.31 11.05
CA MET A 11 -7.14 -42.97 10.83
C MET A 11 -6.92 -42.71 9.33
N LEU A 12 -6.39 -43.67 8.54
CA LEU A 12 -6.28 -43.54 7.09
C LEU A 12 -7.63 -43.33 6.43
N ASP A 13 -8.65 -44.17 6.81
CA ASP A 13 -10.00 -44.08 6.30
C ASP A 13 -10.66 -42.74 6.65
N TYR A 14 -10.48 -42.25 7.86
CA TYR A 14 -10.98 -40.95 8.30
C TYR A 14 -10.40 -39.83 7.43
N LEU A 15 -9.06 -39.83 7.22
CA LEU A 15 -8.36 -38.78 6.47
C LEU A 15 -8.74 -38.79 4.99
N GLU A 16 -8.96 -39.99 4.41
CA GLU A 16 -9.41 -40.12 3.03
C GLU A 16 -10.83 -39.57 2.86
N ARG A 17 -11.78 -39.93 3.76
CA ARG A 17 -13.18 -39.52 3.68
C ARG A 17 -13.43 -38.08 4.06
N GLU A 18 -12.85 -37.63 5.20
CA GLU A 18 -13.17 -36.32 5.76
C GLU A 18 -12.26 -35.20 5.23
N ARG A 19 -11.05 -35.55 4.78
CA ARG A 19 -10.04 -34.56 4.33
C ARG A 19 -9.68 -34.70 2.85
N GLY A 20 -10.19 -35.70 2.15
CA GLY A 20 -9.94 -35.94 0.72
C GLY A 20 -8.48 -36.27 0.40
N ILE A 21 -7.69 -36.71 1.39
CA ILE A 21 -6.27 -37.03 1.19
C ILE A 21 -6.15 -38.47 0.71
N LYS A 22 -5.62 -38.67 -0.49
CA LYS A 22 -5.46 -40.02 -1.04
C LYS A 22 -4.60 -40.91 -0.12
N ARG A 23 -5.07 -42.15 0.09
CA ARG A 23 -4.43 -43.14 0.95
C ARG A 23 -2.97 -43.40 0.58
N GLU A 24 -2.66 -43.44 -0.73
CA GLU A 24 -1.31 -43.67 -1.25
C GLU A 24 -0.33 -42.62 -0.73
N ILE A 25 -0.72 -41.34 -0.72
CA ILE A 25 0.11 -40.20 -0.26
C ILE A 25 0.42 -40.33 1.24
N LEU A 26 -0.55 -40.80 2.01
CA LEU A 26 -0.36 -41.02 3.46
C LEU A 26 0.57 -42.21 3.72
N LEU A 27 0.39 -43.32 3.00
CA LEU A 27 1.26 -44.50 3.08
C LEU A 27 2.69 -44.20 2.69
N GLU A 28 2.91 -43.44 1.63
CA GLU A 28 4.23 -43.00 1.18
C GLU A 28 4.93 -42.12 2.24
N ALA A 29 4.21 -41.16 2.83
CA ALA A 29 4.74 -40.32 3.89
C ALA A 29 5.15 -41.12 5.13
N VAL A 30 4.30 -42.09 5.52
CA VAL A 30 4.58 -42.99 6.65
C VAL A 30 5.76 -43.89 6.34
N SER A 31 5.82 -44.51 5.15
CA SER A 31 6.92 -45.36 4.71
C SER A 31 8.26 -44.62 4.72
N SER A 32 8.32 -43.40 4.19
CA SER A 32 9.51 -42.56 4.18
C SER A 32 9.98 -42.18 5.60
N ALA A 33 9.07 -41.83 6.48
CA ALA A 33 9.39 -41.50 7.88
C ALA A 33 9.91 -42.73 8.65
N LEU A 34 9.26 -43.88 8.44
CA LEU A 34 9.68 -45.15 9.04
C LEU A 34 11.06 -45.61 8.54
N LEU A 35 11.31 -45.44 7.24
CA LEU A 35 12.61 -45.72 6.66
C LEU A 35 13.70 -44.89 7.31
N SER A 36 13.44 -43.60 7.52
CA SER A 36 14.39 -42.69 8.19
C SER A 36 14.63 -43.07 9.67
N ALA A 37 13.58 -43.47 10.39
CA ALA A 37 13.68 -43.93 11.77
C ALA A 37 14.39 -45.29 11.87
N SER A 38 14.12 -46.21 10.93
CA SER A 38 14.73 -47.54 10.90
C SER A 38 16.24 -47.50 10.62
N LYS A 39 16.68 -46.62 9.73
CA LYS A 39 18.11 -46.42 9.47
C LYS A 39 18.90 -45.99 10.70
N LYS A 40 18.24 -45.27 11.63
CA LYS A 40 18.86 -44.86 12.92
C LYS A 40 18.94 -45.99 13.94
N SER A 41 17.98 -46.92 13.94
CA SER A 41 17.85 -47.95 14.97
C SER A 41 18.37 -49.33 14.59
N VAL A 42 18.34 -49.70 13.32
CA VAL A 42 18.75 -51.05 12.85
C VAL A 42 20.19 -51.08 12.34
N GLY A 43 20.83 -49.88 12.20
CA GLY A 43 22.08 -49.74 11.44
C GLY A 43 21.77 -49.58 9.94
N ALA A 44 22.65 -48.90 9.23
CA ALA A 44 22.40 -48.54 7.83
C ALA A 44 22.60 -49.73 6.89
N ALA A 45 21.63 -50.64 6.83
CA ALA A 45 21.52 -51.48 5.66
C ALA A 45 21.35 -50.57 4.42
N ARG A 46 22.18 -50.71 3.39
CA ARG A 46 22.21 -49.78 2.25
C ARG A 46 20.90 -49.78 1.48
N ASP A 47 20.17 -50.91 1.45
CA ASP A 47 18.95 -51.11 0.68
C ASP A 47 17.82 -51.61 1.61
N LEU A 48 17.33 -50.69 2.45
CA LEU A 48 16.21 -50.94 3.36
C LEU A 48 14.92 -50.37 2.79
N ARG A 49 13.86 -51.17 2.72
CA ARG A 49 12.53 -50.79 2.29
C ARG A 49 11.51 -51.04 3.40
N ILE A 50 10.55 -50.14 3.56
CA ILE A 50 9.41 -50.36 4.45
C ILE A 50 8.22 -50.78 3.59
N ASP A 51 7.66 -51.93 3.92
CA ASP A 51 6.42 -52.43 3.33
C ASP A 51 5.28 -52.28 4.29
N ILE A 52 4.16 -51.68 3.84
CA ILE A 52 2.96 -51.42 4.64
C ILE A 52 1.78 -52.04 3.92
N ASP A 53 1.16 -53.02 4.51
CA ASP A 53 -0.09 -53.61 3.97
C ASP A 53 -1.24 -52.60 4.14
N PRO A 54 -1.83 -52.11 3.05
CA PRO A 54 -2.89 -51.13 3.13
C PRO A 54 -4.21 -51.66 3.72
N LYS A 55 -4.38 -52.96 3.83
CA LYS A 55 -5.59 -53.57 4.36
C LYS A 55 -5.46 -53.95 5.85
N THR A 56 -4.32 -54.47 6.23
CA THR A 56 -4.10 -54.95 7.61
C THR A 56 -3.39 -53.94 8.49
N GLY A 57 -2.71 -52.96 7.86
CA GLY A 57 -1.87 -52.01 8.57
C GLY A 57 -0.58 -52.62 9.11
N ASP A 58 -0.21 -53.83 8.66
CA ASP A 58 1.04 -54.47 9.08
C ASP A 58 2.23 -53.76 8.43
N ILE A 59 3.26 -53.49 9.23
CA ILE A 59 4.43 -52.77 8.84
C ILE A 59 5.64 -53.70 8.96
N ARG A 60 6.38 -53.91 7.88
CA ARG A 60 7.56 -54.74 7.79
C ARG A 60 8.75 -53.96 7.26
N ALA A 61 9.91 -54.22 7.80
CA ALA A 61 11.18 -53.73 7.29
C ALA A 61 11.85 -54.85 6.48
N LEU A 62 12.06 -54.63 5.21
CA LEU A 62 12.68 -55.54 4.27
C LEU A 62 14.06 -54.97 3.86
N ALA A 63 15.09 -55.80 3.86
CA ALA A 63 16.42 -55.43 3.41
C ALA A 63 16.85 -56.36 2.27
N ASN A 64 17.44 -55.79 1.24
CA ASN A 64 18.08 -56.53 0.17
C ASN A 64 19.53 -56.83 0.61
N LEU A 65 19.80 -58.09 0.91
CA LEU A 65 21.09 -58.56 1.39
C LEU A 65 21.84 -59.30 0.25
N LEU A 66 23.14 -59.03 0.12
CA LEU A 66 24.03 -59.71 -0.81
C LEU A 66 24.36 -61.10 -0.27
N VAL A 67 24.18 -62.13 -1.07
CA VAL A 67 24.52 -63.52 -0.73
C VAL A 67 26.03 -63.72 -0.85
N VAL A 68 26.68 -64.08 0.26
CA VAL A 68 28.13 -64.34 0.34
C VAL A 68 28.42 -65.70 0.99
N GLU A 69 29.58 -66.22 0.81
CA GLU A 69 30.03 -67.44 1.52
C GLU A 69 30.30 -67.14 2.97
N ASP A 70 31.14 -66.12 3.25
CA ASP A 70 31.47 -65.62 4.60
C ASP A 70 30.98 -64.21 4.78
N VAL A 71 30.17 -63.99 5.81
CA VAL A 71 29.55 -62.70 6.11
C VAL A 71 30.53 -61.77 6.81
N ALA A 72 31.01 -60.75 6.10
CA ALA A 72 31.83 -59.69 6.64
C ALA A 72 31.00 -58.56 7.27
N ASN A 73 29.87 -58.19 6.65
CA ASN A 73 28.96 -57.19 7.18
C ASN A 73 27.54 -57.76 7.31
N PRO A 74 27.12 -58.14 8.55
CA PRO A 74 25.77 -58.70 8.79
C PRO A 74 24.61 -57.78 8.43
N GLN A 75 24.84 -56.47 8.16
CA GLN A 75 23.81 -55.52 7.78
C GLN A 75 23.50 -55.54 6.30
N ASP A 76 24.47 -55.86 5.46
CA ASP A 76 24.35 -55.83 3.99
C ASP A 76 24.51 -57.23 3.35
N GLU A 77 24.92 -58.22 4.12
CA GLU A 77 25.28 -59.55 3.62
C GLU A 77 24.54 -60.68 4.35
N ILE A 78 24.29 -61.75 3.63
CA ILE A 78 23.66 -62.98 4.17
C ILE A 78 24.44 -64.21 3.68
N ALA A 79 24.71 -65.15 4.60
CA ALA A 79 25.37 -66.43 4.27
C ALA A 79 24.49 -67.26 3.31
N LEU A 80 25.10 -67.89 2.32
CA LEU A 80 24.45 -68.73 1.31
C LEU A 80 23.48 -69.76 1.93
N ALA A 81 23.85 -70.38 3.06
CA ALA A 81 23.02 -71.37 3.76
C ALA A 81 21.71 -70.77 4.34
N LYS A 82 21.71 -69.50 4.71
CA LYS A 82 20.52 -68.76 5.16
C LYS A 82 19.70 -68.25 3.95
N ALA A 83 20.37 -67.77 2.89
CA ALA A 83 19.74 -67.26 1.71
C ALA A 83 18.92 -68.36 1.00
N ARG A 84 19.43 -69.59 0.94
CA ARG A 84 18.72 -70.74 0.35
C ARG A 84 17.46 -71.18 1.13
N LYS A 85 17.31 -70.76 2.40
CA LYS A 85 16.04 -71.01 3.15
C LYS A 85 14.94 -70.03 2.75
N ILE A 86 15.30 -68.89 2.17
CA ILE A 86 14.38 -67.86 1.70
C ILE A 86 14.12 -68.06 0.19
N LYS A 87 15.17 -68.30 -0.58
CA LYS A 87 15.12 -68.55 -2.04
C LYS A 87 15.99 -69.74 -2.34
N ALA A 88 15.35 -70.87 -2.69
CA ALA A 88 16.01 -72.18 -2.87
C ALA A 88 17.16 -72.16 -3.92
N ASP A 89 17.00 -71.31 -4.96
CA ASP A 89 17.98 -71.19 -6.07
C ASP A 89 19.07 -70.14 -5.86
N ALA A 90 19.19 -69.58 -4.65
CA ALA A 90 20.12 -68.51 -4.35
C ALA A 90 21.58 -68.94 -4.57
N LYS A 91 22.37 -68.12 -5.26
CA LYS A 91 23.82 -68.28 -5.51
C LYS A 91 24.58 -67.14 -4.86
N VAL A 92 25.89 -67.39 -4.63
CA VAL A 92 26.80 -66.32 -4.17
C VAL A 92 26.83 -65.20 -5.20
N GLY A 93 26.64 -63.95 -4.77
CA GLY A 93 26.51 -62.78 -5.63
C GLY A 93 25.06 -62.37 -5.95
N ASP A 94 24.07 -63.21 -5.63
CA ASP A 94 22.66 -62.84 -5.75
C ASP A 94 22.23 -61.89 -4.62
N THR A 95 21.13 -61.14 -4.84
CA THR A 95 20.48 -60.33 -3.80
C THR A 95 19.22 -61.05 -3.34
N VAL A 96 19.01 -61.14 -2.04
CA VAL A 96 17.84 -61.77 -1.41
C VAL A 96 17.19 -60.78 -0.47
N GLU A 97 15.87 -60.60 -0.62
CA GLU A 97 15.06 -59.76 0.27
C GLU A 97 14.74 -60.53 1.55
N MET A 98 15.09 -59.96 2.69
CA MET A 98 14.87 -60.58 3.99
C MET A 98 14.15 -59.60 4.91
N GLU A 99 13.21 -60.10 5.72
CA GLU A 99 12.60 -59.33 6.78
C GLU A 99 13.57 -59.11 7.95
N VAL A 100 13.84 -57.84 8.23
CA VAL A 100 14.78 -57.39 9.29
C VAL A 100 14.08 -56.60 10.37
N THR A 101 12.77 -56.80 10.53
CA THR A 101 11.94 -56.07 11.48
C THR A 101 12.41 -56.26 12.91
N PRO A 102 12.82 -55.22 13.66
CA PRO A 102 13.28 -55.35 15.06
C PRO A 102 12.15 -55.71 16.01
N LYS A 103 12.42 -56.40 17.11
CA LYS A 103 11.41 -56.83 18.12
C LYS A 103 10.59 -55.67 18.71
N ASN A 104 11.16 -54.46 18.83
CA ASN A 104 10.50 -53.26 19.35
C ASN A 104 9.97 -52.32 18.28
N PHE A 105 10.04 -52.73 17.00
CA PHE A 105 9.69 -51.89 15.84
C PHE A 105 8.24 -51.42 15.87
N GLY A 106 7.29 -52.24 16.33
CA GLY A 106 5.89 -51.92 16.39
C GLY A 106 5.55 -50.63 17.16
N ARG A 107 6.21 -50.36 18.29
CA ARG A 107 6.00 -49.15 19.07
C ARG A 107 6.60 -47.92 18.38
N ILE A 108 7.82 -48.06 17.87
CA ILE A 108 8.51 -46.96 17.13
C ILE A 108 7.73 -46.65 15.86
N ALA A 109 7.31 -47.68 15.12
CA ALA A 109 6.56 -47.56 13.91
C ALA A 109 5.24 -46.82 14.11
N ALA A 110 4.46 -47.20 15.14
CA ALA A 110 3.19 -46.55 15.43
C ALA A 110 3.35 -45.06 15.80
N GLN A 111 4.32 -44.72 16.61
CA GLN A 111 4.57 -43.33 16.99
C GLN A 111 5.07 -42.51 15.82
N THR A 112 6.00 -43.05 15.02
CA THR A 112 6.54 -42.41 13.83
C THR A 112 5.45 -42.23 12.75
N ALA A 113 4.64 -43.27 12.53
CA ALA A 113 3.51 -43.22 11.60
C ALA A 113 2.50 -42.13 11.98
N LYS A 114 2.13 -42.07 13.26
CA LYS A 114 1.24 -41.00 13.77
C LYS A 114 1.83 -39.60 13.55
N GLN A 115 3.10 -39.40 13.85
CA GLN A 115 3.79 -38.12 13.64
C GLN A 115 3.88 -37.76 12.16
N ALA A 116 4.23 -38.71 11.29
CA ALA A 116 4.33 -38.49 9.84
C ALA A 116 2.96 -38.14 9.23
N MET A 117 1.91 -38.87 9.61
CA MET A 117 0.55 -38.55 9.18
C MET A 117 0.12 -37.15 9.64
N MET A 118 0.32 -36.81 10.91
CA MET A 118 0.00 -35.48 11.41
C MET A 118 0.80 -34.37 10.70
N GLN A 119 2.04 -34.62 10.35
CA GLN A 119 2.85 -33.68 9.57
C GLN A 119 2.30 -33.56 8.14
N ARG A 120 1.94 -34.67 7.48
CA ARG A 120 1.38 -34.65 6.12
C ARG A 120 0.03 -33.98 6.07
N ILE A 121 -0.84 -34.22 7.07
CA ILE A 121 -2.11 -33.51 7.21
C ILE A 121 -1.87 -32.00 7.23
N ARG A 122 -1.00 -31.54 8.13
CA ARG A 122 -0.67 -30.11 8.24
C ARG A 122 -0.13 -29.54 6.92
N GLN A 123 0.66 -30.34 6.18
CA GLN A 123 1.18 -29.89 4.88
C GLN A 123 0.09 -29.79 3.83
N VAL A 124 -0.80 -30.81 3.73
CA VAL A 124 -1.92 -30.78 2.79
C VAL A 124 -2.91 -29.65 3.14
N GLU A 125 -3.23 -29.47 4.43
CA GLU A 125 -4.04 -28.33 4.88
C GLU A 125 -3.42 -27.00 4.43
N LYS A 126 -2.10 -26.85 4.52
CA LYS A 126 -1.36 -25.67 4.05
C LYS A 126 -1.43 -25.51 2.52
N GLU A 127 -1.24 -26.59 1.79
CA GLU A 127 -1.36 -26.58 0.33
C GLU A 127 -2.78 -26.18 -0.11
N MET A 128 -3.82 -26.71 0.57
CA MET A 128 -5.22 -26.32 0.32
C MET A 128 -5.49 -24.84 0.62
N ILE A 129 -4.92 -24.30 1.71
CA ILE A 129 -5.01 -22.86 2.04
C ILE A 129 -4.39 -22.02 0.93
N TYR A 130 -3.21 -22.41 0.48
CA TYR A 130 -2.52 -21.69 -0.59
C TYR A 130 -3.34 -21.69 -1.88
N GLU A 131 -3.85 -22.86 -2.29
CA GLU A 131 -4.67 -23.00 -3.51
C GLU A 131 -5.99 -22.21 -3.41
N GLU A 132 -6.64 -22.19 -2.24
CA GLU A 132 -7.90 -21.44 -2.05
C GLU A 132 -7.68 -19.92 -2.07
N PHE A 133 -6.53 -19.45 -1.60
CA PHE A 133 -6.28 -18.00 -1.42
C PHE A 133 -5.32 -17.38 -2.43
N LYS A 134 -4.53 -18.17 -3.20
CA LYS A 134 -3.56 -17.63 -4.17
C LYS A 134 -4.19 -16.67 -5.18
N ASP A 135 -5.40 -16.98 -5.63
CA ASP A 135 -6.14 -16.19 -6.62
C ASP A 135 -6.97 -15.06 -5.97
N ARG A 136 -7.01 -14.99 -4.63
CA ARG A 136 -7.74 -13.96 -3.89
C ARG A 136 -6.86 -12.77 -3.48
N ALA A 137 -5.59 -12.76 -3.89
CA ALA A 137 -4.75 -11.57 -3.79
C ALA A 137 -5.43 -10.41 -4.54
N GLY A 138 -5.54 -9.26 -3.86
CA GLY A 138 -6.26 -8.13 -4.42
C GLY A 138 -7.74 -8.04 -4.02
N GLU A 139 -8.30 -8.98 -3.29
CA GLU A 139 -9.69 -8.94 -2.79
C GLU A 139 -9.78 -8.34 -1.38
N ILE A 140 -11.01 -8.00 -0.99
CA ILE A 140 -11.34 -7.68 0.41
C ILE A 140 -11.85 -8.93 1.11
N VAL A 141 -11.25 -9.22 2.27
CA VAL A 141 -11.70 -10.27 3.19
C VAL A 141 -12.23 -9.64 4.47
N SER A 142 -13.19 -10.33 5.11
CA SER A 142 -13.70 -9.95 6.42
C SER A 142 -13.18 -10.96 7.46
N GLY A 143 -12.62 -10.45 8.54
CA GLY A 143 -12.10 -11.28 9.62
C GLY A 143 -12.36 -10.67 10.98
N THR A 144 -12.20 -11.50 12.02
CA THR A 144 -12.28 -11.07 13.42
C THR A 144 -10.87 -11.04 14.02
N VAL A 145 -10.52 -9.99 14.72
CA VAL A 145 -9.24 -9.90 15.43
C VAL A 145 -9.19 -10.99 16.51
N ARG A 146 -8.29 -11.94 16.35
CA ARG A 146 -8.15 -13.08 17.27
C ARG A 146 -7.14 -12.85 18.36
N ARG A 147 -5.98 -12.33 17.99
CA ARG A 147 -4.87 -12.03 18.91
C ARG A 147 -3.86 -11.10 18.24
N PHE A 148 -2.93 -10.66 19.07
CA PHE A 148 -1.73 -9.97 18.62
C PHE A 148 -0.54 -10.93 18.71
N ASP A 149 0.31 -10.94 17.69
CA ASP A 149 1.63 -11.57 17.73
C ASP A 149 2.67 -10.46 17.61
N ARG A 150 3.28 -10.10 18.73
CA ARG A 150 4.13 -8.90 18.88
C ARG A 150 3.38 -7.63 18.45
N SER A 151 3.72 -7.09 17.28
CA SER A 151 3.08 -5.89 16.71
C SER A 151 2.08 -6.18 15.59
N ASP A 152 1.97 -7.45 15.17
CA ASP A 152 1.10 -7.86 14.09
C ASP A 152 -0.29 -8.25 14.61
N VAL A 153 -1.31 -7.95 13.84
CA VAL A 153 -2.69 -8.33 14.16
C VAL A 153 -3.04 -9.62 13.41
N ILE A 154 -3.48 -10.63 14.15
CA ILE A 154 -3.93 -11.90 13.56
C ILE A 154 -5.44 -11.88 13.45
N LEU A 155 -5.92 -12.02 12.21
CA LEU A 155 -7.34 -12.07 11.86
C LEU A 155 -7.79 -13.50 11.62
N ASP A 156 -8.89 -13.88 12.23
CA ASP A 156 -9.59 -15.12 11.96
C ASP A 156 -10.57 -14.92 10.79
N LEU A 157 -10.32 -15.60 9.68
CA LEU A 157 -11.18 -15.59 8.49
C LEU A 157 -12.20 -16.74 8.50
N GLY A 158 -12.33 -17.50 9.62
CA GLY A 158 -13.19 -18.64 9.82
C GLY A 158 -12.43 -19.96 9.71
N LYS A 159 -11.91 -20.32 8.55
CA LYS A 159 -11.08 -21.52 8.37
C LYS A 159 -9.59 -21.25 8.57
N PHE A 160 -9.13 -20.04 8.31
CA PHE A 160 -7.72 -19.67 8.25
C PHE A 160 -7.46 -18.36 8.97
N GLU A 161 -6.21 -18.17 9.36
CA GLU A 161 -5.72 -16.93 9.94
C GLU A 161 -5.01 -16.09 8.87
N ALA A 162 -5.26 -14.79 8.88
CA ALA A 162 -4.51 -13.82 8.11
C ALA A 162 -3.68 -12.93 9.04
N ILE A 163 -2.55 -12.47 8.53
CA ILE A 163 -1.62 -11.62 9.27
C ILE A 163 -1.71 -10.21 8.70
N MET A 164 -1.95 -9.23 9.55
CA MET A 164 -1.82 -7.81 9.25
C MET A 164 -0.58 -7.28 9.96
N PRO A 165 0.58 -7.20 9.26
CA PRO A 165 1.82 -6.68 9.82
C PRO A 165 1.68 -5.23 10.28
N GLN A 166 2.53 -4.79 11.20
CA GLN A 166 2.50 -3.42 11.72
C GLN A 166 2.53 -2.36 10.62
N ARG A 167 3.30 -2.57 9.55
CA ARG A 167 3.39 -1.66 8.39
C ARG A 167 2.09 -1.56 7.58
N GLU A 168 1.23 -2.57 7.66
CA GLU A 168 -0.04 -2.67 6.93
C GLU A 168 -1.24 -2.20 7.76
N ARG A 169 -0.99 -1.80 9.01
CA ARG A 169 -1.99 -1.22 9.91
C ARG A 169 -2.16 0.27 9.63
N VAL A 170 -3.31 0.79 9.98
CA VAL A 170 -3.57 2.23 10.02
C VAL A 170 -3.25 2.74 11.43
N VAL A 171 -2.31 3.67 11.54
CA VAL A 171 -1.75 4.11 12.84
C VAL A 171 -2.81 4.71 13.78
N VAL A 172 -3.84 5.32 13.23
CA VAL A 172 -4.91 5.98 14.00
C VAL A 172 -6.10 5.06 14.28
N GLU A 173 -6.06 3.82 13.82
CA GLU A 173 -7.10 2.83 14.12
C GLU A 173 -6.69 2.00 15.34
N ASP A 174 -7.64 1.81 16.24
CA ASP A 174 -7.52 0.87 17.35
C ASP A 174 -8.05 -0.49 16.93
N TYR A 175 -7.32 -1.54 17.28
CA TYR A 175 -7.69 -2.91 17.00
C TYR A 175 -7.84 -3.66 18.32
N ASN A 176 -9.03 -4.22 18.59
CA ASN A 176 -9.27 -4.99 19.82
C ASN A 176 -9.62 -6.44 19.48
N VAL A 177 -9.25 -7.36 20.35
CA VAL A 177 -9.64 -8.78 20.18
C VAL A 177 -11.16 -8.88 20.17
N GLY A 178 -11.71 -9.54 19.15
CA GLY A 178 -13.14 -9.65 18.92
C GLY A 178 -13.69 -8.64 17.90
N ASP A 179 -12.95 -7.59 17.53
CA ASP A 179 -13.38 -6.65 16.51
C ASP A 179 -13.46 -7.33 15.14
N ARG A 180 -14.59 -7.12 14.45
CA ARG A 180 -14.76 -7.56 13.08
C ARG A 180 -14.40 -6.43 12.12
N LEU A 181 -13.48 -6.69 11.21
CA LEU A 181 -13.01 -5.70 10.25
C LEU A 181 -12.81 -6.31 8.86
N ARG A 182 -12.79 -5.43 7.87
CA ARG A 182 -12.43 -5.77 6.49
C ARG A 182 -10.98 -5.40 6.25
N ALA A 183 -10.30 -6.20 5.44
CA ALA A 183 -8.92 -5.93 5.03
C ALA A 183 -8.68 -6.36 3.58
N TYR A 184 -7.73 -5.73 2.93
CA TYR A 184 -7.30 -6.04 1.56
C TYR A 184 -6.23 -7.12 1.60
N VAL A 185 -6.37 -8.17 0.81
CA VAL A 185 -5.35 -9.22 0.69
C VAL A 185 -4.22 -8.70 -0.19
N VAL A 186 -3.07 -8.43 0.42
CA VAL A 186 -1.89 -7.91 -0.28
C VAL A 186 -1.19 -9.03 -1.04
N ALA A 187 -0.96 -10.15 -0.36
CA ALA A 187 -0.27 -11.30 -0.91
C ALA A 187 -0.65 -12.58 -0.14
N VAL A 188 -0.44 -13.70 -0.80
CA VAL A 188 -0.47 -15.03 -0.19
C VAL A 188 0.91 -15.64 -0.44
N GLU A 189 1.72 -15.71 0.61
CA GLU A 189 3.12 -16.15 0.54
C GLU A 189 3.30 -17.53 1.15
N ASN A 190 4.19 -18.35 0.58
CA ASN A 190 4.61 -19.62 1.18
C ASN A 190 5.75 -19.35 2.16
N GLY A 191 5.43 -19.09 3.43
CA GLY A 191 6.41 -18.95 4.49
C GLY A 191 6.97 -20.30 4.98
N ILE A 192 8.03 -20.26 5.79
CA ILE A 192 8.66 -21.44 6.38
C ILE A 192 7.66 -22.28 7.20
N ARG A 193 6.67 -21.62 7.82
CA ARG A 193 5.64 -22.27 8.63
C ARG A 193 4.38 -22.66 7.84
N GLY A 194 4.34 -22.34 6.55
CA GLY A 194 3.21 -22.56 5.64
C GLY A 194 2.71 -21.28 4.97
N PRO A 195 1.61 -21.32 4.24
CA PRO A 195 1.05 -20.16 3.58
C PRO A 195 0.63 -19.12 4.61
N GLU A 196 1.04 -17.89 4.36
CA GLU A 196 0.72 -16.72 5.16
C GLU A 196 -0.12 -15.78 4.29
N ILE A 197 -1.35 -15.48 4.73
CA ILE A 197 -2.24 -14.54 4.06
C ILE A 197 -1.94 -13.17 4.65
N ILE A 198 -1.28 -12.31 3.87
CA ILE A 198 -0.92 -10.97 4.30
C ILE A 198 -2.04 -10.01 3.91
N VAL A 199 -2.57 -9.29 4.89
CA VAL A 199 -3.67 -8.35 4.70
C VAL A 199 -3.27 -6.95 5.15
N SER A 200 -3.94 -5.95 4.56
CA SER A 200 -3.67 -4.53 4.81
C SER A 200 -4.95 -3.72 4.93
N ARG A 201 -4.92 -2.73 5.82
CA ARG A 201 -5.89 -1.64 5.86
C ARG A 201 -5.27 -0.31 5.41
N SER A 202 -3.93 -0.22 5.35
CA SER A 202 -3.20 0.98 4.92
C SER A 202 -3.00 1.06 3.39
N HIS A 203 -3.10 -0.05 2.67
CA HIS A 203 -2.84 -0.12 1.23
C HIS A 203 -3.84 0.73 0.41
N PRO A 204 -3.40 1.51 -0.60
CA PRO A 204 -4.31 2.32 -1.43
C PRO A 204 -5.39 1.52 -2.15
N ASN A 205 -5.08 0.31 -2.58
CA ASN A 205 -6.04 -0.57 -3.24
C ASN A 205 -7.17 -1.05 -2.32
N PHE A 206 -7.01 -0.96 -0.99
CA PHE A 206 -8.14 -1.18 -0.08
C PHE A 206 -9.27 -0.19 -0.37
N VAL A 207 -8.95 1.09 -0.53
CA VAL A 207 -9.93 2.11 -0.90
C VAL A 207 -10.52 1.84 -2.29
N ARG A 208 -9.68 1.47 -3.29
CA ARG A 208 -10.16 1.09 -4.63
C ARG A 208 -11.23 0.00 -4.56
N ARG A 209 -10.93 -1.08 -3.85
CA ARG A 209 -11.86 -2.21 -3.71
C ARG A 209 -13.13 -1.85 -2.94
N LEU A 210 -13.06 -0.95 -1.95
CA LEU A 210 -14.25 -0.46 -1.27
C LEU A 210 -15.16 0.32 -2.23
N PHE A 211 -14.59 1.13 -3.14
CA PHE A 211 -15.35 1.81 -4.18
C PHE A 211 -15.96 0.83 -5.18
N GLU A 212 -15.24 -0.19 -5.61
CA GLU A 212 -15.76 -1.24 -6.49
C GLU A 212 -16.93 -2.02 -5.86
N LEU A 213 -16.91 -2.21 -4.54
CA LEU A 213 -18.01 -2.88 -3.82
C LEU A 213 -19.24 -1.99 -3.62
N GLU A 214 -19.04 -0.66 -3.44
CA GLU A 214 -20.11 0.27 -3.10
C GLU A 214 -20.72 0.95 -4.32
N VAL A 215 -19.96 1.08 -5.41
CA VAL A 215 -20.33 1.84 -6.62
C VAL A 215 -20.47 0.88 -7.80
N SER A 216 -21.70 0.60 -8.20
CA SER A 216 -22.02 -0.30 -9.31
C SER A 216 -21.41 0.13 -10.63
N GLU A 217 -21.34 1.45 -10.87
CA GLU A 217 -20.77 2.04 -12.08
C GLU A 217 -19.24 1.88 -12.18
N ILE A 218 -18.57 1.61 -11.05
CA ILE A 218 -17.15 1.19 -11.03
C ILE A 218 -17.04 -0.32 -11.27
N ALA A 219 -17.94 -1.10 -10.66
CA ALA A 219 -17.94 -2.54 -10.80
C ALA A 219 -18.20 -2.99 -12.24
N ASP A 220 -19.06 -2.28 -12.98
CA ASP A 220 -19.38 -2.56 -14.39
C ASP A 220 -18.42 -1.89 -15.40
N GLY A 221 -17.44 -1.08 -14.91
CA GLY A 221 -16.44 -0.42 -15.73
C GLY A 221 -16.93 0.87 -16.43
N THR A 222 -18.16 1.34 -16.17
CA THR A 222 -18.66 2.62 -16.69
C THR A 222 -17.88 3.80 -16.12
N VAL A 223 -17.50 3.72 -14.84
CA VAL A 223 -16.63 4.68 -14.16
C VAL A 223 -15.31 4.00 -13.82
N GLU A 224 -14.20 4.64 -14.14
CA GLU A 224 -12.87 4.14 -13.87
C GLU A 224 -12.14 4.98 -12.83
N ILE A 225 -11.41 4.32 -11.94
CA ILE A 225 -10.49 4.95 -11.00
C ILE A 225 -9.12 5.08 -11.66
N ARG A 226 -8.74 6.29 -12.06
CA ARG A 226 -7.46 6.60 -12.74
C ARG A 226 -6.29 6.78 -11.76
N GLY A 227 -6.55 7.21 -10.54
CA GLY A 227 -5.50 7.41 -9.56
C GLY A 227 -6.01 7.44 -8.13
N ILE A 228 -5.15 7.07 -7.19
CA ILE A 228 -5.40 7.16 -5.75
C ILE A 228 -4.13 7.67 -5.07
N ALA A 229 -4.28 8.70 -4.25
CA ALA A 229 -3.25 9.16 -3.34
C ALA A 229 -3.82 9.10 -1.90
N ARG A 230 -3.17 8.33 -1.01
CA ARG A 230 -3.67 8.03 0.32
C ARG A 230 -2.63 8.34 1.40
N GLU A 231 -3.08 8.97 2.46
CA GLU A 231 -2.45 8.99 3.77
C GLU A 231 -3.40 8.27 4.73
N ALA A 232 -3.14 6.97 4.92
CA ALA A 232 -4.02 6.06 5.63
C ALA A 232 -4.41 6.57 7.01
N GLY A 233 -5.72 6.55 7.30
CA GLY A 233 -6.32 7.08 8.53
C GLY A 233 -6.53 8.59 8.57
N TYR A 234 -6.05 9.33 7.56
CA TYR A 234 -6.19 10.78 7.53
C TYR A 234 -7.00 11.27 6.33
N ARG A 235 -6.51 11.03 5.14
CA ARG A 235 -7.17 11.52 3.92
C ARG A 235 -6.74 10.73 2.69
N THR A 236 -7.71 10.50 1.81
CA THR A 236 -7.51 9.90 0.48
C THR A 236 -8.07 10.82 -0.59
N LYS A 237 -7.34 10.98 -1.69
CA LYS A 237 -7.83 11.58 -2.94
C LYS A 237 -7.93 10.49 -3.99
N ILE A 238 -9.09 10.41 -4.64
CA ILE A 238 -9.38 9.45 -5.70
C ILE A 238 -9.77 10.20 -6.97
N ALA A 239 -9.10 9.91 -8.07
CA ALA A 239 -9.40 10.49 -9.37
C ALA A 239 -10.21 9.51 -10.21
N VAL A 240 -11.38 9.95 -10.69
CA VAL A 240 -12.33 9.13 -11.43
C VAL A 240 -12.66 9.75 -12.78
N THR A 241 -12.90 8.90 -13.77
CA THR A 241 -13.38 9.27 -15.10
C THR A 241 -14.53 8.37 -15.50
N SER A 242 -15.33 8.79 -16.47
CA SER A 242 -16.38 7.96 -17.06
C SER A 242 -16.07 7.66 -18.52
N ALA A 243 -16.29 6.40 -18.91
CA ALA A 243 -16.28 5.99 -20.32
C ALA A 243 -17.55 6.47 -21.06
N ASN A 244 -18.61 6.80 -20.32
CA ASN A 244 -19.87 7.28 -20.86
C ASN A 244 -20.08 8.76 -20.49
N GLU A 245 -20.14 9.64 -21.48
CA GLU A 245 -20.33 11.08 -21.28
C GLU A 245 -21.62 11.46 -20.54
N LYS A 246 -22.63 10.59 -20.56
CA LYS A 246 -23.91 10.81 -19.85
C LYS A 246 -23.84 10.51 -18.36
N VAL A 247 -22.75 9.88 -17.89
CA VAL A 247 -22.57 9.48 -16.49
C VAL A 247 -21.56 10.41 -15.83
N ASP A 248 -22.00 11.16 -14.83
CA ASP A 248 -21.09 11.94 -13.99
C ASP A 248 -20.30 11.01 -13.04
N PRO A 249 -18.98 10.85 -13.23
CA PRO A 249 -18.20 9.92 -12.46
C PRO A 249 -18.10 10.30 -10.98
N VAL A 250 -18.09 11.60 -10.68
CA VAL A 250 -18.03 12.10 -9.30
C VAL A 250 -19.37 11.87 -8.58
N GLY A 251 -20.47 12.23 -9.25
CA GLY A 251 -21.82 12.02 -8.73
C GLY A 251 -22.12 10.54 -8.45
N ALA A 252 -21.72 9.64 -9.35
CA ALA A 252 -21.86 8.18 -9.18
C ALA A 252 -21.14 7.68 -7.93
N CYS A 253 -19.90 8.13 -7.70
CA CYS A 253 -19.11 7.74 -6.53
C CYS A 253 -19.64 8.35 -5.21
N VAL A 254 -20.15 9.58 -5.25
CA VAL A 254 -20.73 10.24 -4.07
C VAL A 254 -22.04 9.58 -3.67
N GLY A 255 -22.89 9.28 -4.66
CA GLY A 255 -24.22 8.73 -4.44
C GLY A 255 -25.24 9.75 -3.90
N MET A 256 -26.50 9.35 -3.81
CA MET A 256 -27.57 10.20 -3.31
C MET A 256 -27.25 10.73 -1.92
N ARG A 257 -27.21 12.05 -1.75
CA ARG A 257 -26.91 12.73 -0.47
C ARG A 257 -25.59 12.27 0.17
N GLY A 258 -24.65 11.75 -0.64
CA GLY A 258 -23.37 11.25 -0.18
C GLY A 258 -23.43 9.89 0.51
N SER A 259 -24.45 9.08 0.27
CA SER A 259 -24.64 7.78 0.95
C SER A 259 -23.49 6.83 0.71
N ARG A 260 -23.05 6.68 -0.56
CA ARG A 260 -21.99 5.74 -0.94
C ARG A 260 -20.65 6.14 -0.31
N VAL A 261 -20.24 7.40 -0.47
CA VAL A 261 -18.98 7.86 0.12
C VAL A 261 -19.00 7.83 1.66
N LYS A 262 -20.15 8.07 2.29
CA LYS A 262 -20.28 7.96 3.76
C LYS A 262 -20.08 6.53 4.26
N ASN A 263 -20.56 5.52 3.53
CA ASN A 263 -20.33 4.12 3.87
C ASN A 263 -18.83 3.77 3.80
N ILE A 264 -18.15 4.24 2.76
CA ILE A 264 -16.71 4.05 2.60
C ILE A 264 -15.92 4.76 3.71
N VAL A 265 -16.25 6.02 4.01
CA VAL A 265 -15.63 6.79 5.09
C VAL A 265 -15.81 6.11 6.45
N ARG A 266 -16.99 5.52 6.70
CA ARG A 266 -17.26 4.76 7.94
C ARG A 266 -16.38 3.51 8.02
N GLU A 267 -16.24 2.77 6.91
CA GLU A 267 -15.35 1.60 6.86
C GLU A 267 -13.88 1.96 7.08
N LEU A 268 -13.48 3.14 6.62
CA LEU A 268 -12.12 3.69 6.77
C LEU A 268 -11.91 4.43 8.11
N ASN A 269 -12.77 4.20 9.11
CA ASN A 269 -12.69 4.83 10.43
C ASN A 269 -12.59 6.36 10.38
N ASN A 270 -13.49 6.99 9.60
CA ASN A 270 -13.59 8.44 9.38
C ASN A 270 -12.40 9.08 8.61
N GLU A 271 -11.62 8.32 7.88
CA GLU A 271 -10.65 8.85 6.91
C GLU A 271 -11.40 9.68 5.85
N LYS A 272 -10.95 10.93 5.63
CA LYS A 272 -11.58 11.83 4.66
C LYS A 272 -11.30 11.35 3.22
N VAL A 273 -12.32 11.32 2.39
CA VAL A 273 -12.20 10.90 0.98
C VAL A 273 -12.65 12.02 0.06
N ASP A 274 -11.73 12.52 -0.77
CA ASP A 274 -12.00 13.50 -1.82
C ASP A 274 -12.11 12.77 -3.17
N ILE A 275 -13.24 12.94 -3.83
CA ILE A 275 -13.48 12.38 -5.17
C ILE A 275 -13.30 13.49 -6.19
N ILE A 276 -12.40 13.27 -7.14
CA ILE A 276 -11.89 14.27 -8.06
C ILE A 276 -12.15 13.77 -9.48
N ARG A 277 -12.63 14.66 -10.36
CA ARG A 277 -12.72 14.35 -11.80
C ARG A 277 -11.31 14.29 -12.37
N TRP A 278 -10.98 13.18 -13.01
CA TRP A 278 -9.72 13.07 -13.75
C TRP A 278 -9.82 13.84 -15.07
N SER A 279 -8.76 14.53 -15.43
CA SER A 279 -8.60 15.16 -16.75
C SER A 279 -7.24 14.78 -17.35
N SER A 280 -7.20 14.66 -18.67
CA SER A 280 -5.95 14.50 -19.41
C SER A 280 -5.14 15.79 -19.49
N ASP A 281 -5.80 16.96 -19.32
CA ASP A 281 -5.12 18.26 -19.18
C ASP A 281 -4.55 18.39 -17.76
N PRO A 282 -3.21 18.48 -17.62
CA PRO A 282 -2.56 18.65 -16.32
C PRO A 282 -3.08 19.87 -15.54
N LYS A 283 -3.43 20.95 -16.25
CA LYS A 283 -3.92 22.19 -15.63
C LYS A 283 -5.27 21.95 -14.95
N GLU A 284 -6.22 21.38 -15.65
CA GLU A 284 -7.53 21.05 -15.10
C GLU A 284 -7.41 20.04 -13.97
N TYR A 285 -6.56 19.02 -14.16
CA TYR A 285 -6.40 17.96 -13.16
C TYR A 285 -5.81 18.47 -11.84
N VAL A 286 -4.79 19.35 -11.90
CA VAL A 286 -4.21 19.98 -10.71
C VAL A 286 -5.23 20.90 -10.02
N LEU A 287 -6.00 21.69 -10.79
CA LEU A 287 -7.06 22.55 -10.26
C LEU A 287 -8.14 21.75 -9.51
N GLU A 288 -8.62 20.67 -10.12
CA GLU A 288 -9.61 19.79 -9.51
C GLU A 288 -9.04 19.11 -8.25
N ALA A 289 -7.77 18.69 -8.30
CA ALA A 289 -7.12 18.02 -7.18
C ALA A 289 -6.87 18.95 -5.97
N LEU A 290 -6.75 20.27 -6.17
CA LEU A 290 -6.54 21.24 -5.09
C LEU A 290 -7.82 21.71 -4.43
N LYS A 291 -9.00 21.42 -5.01
CA LYS A 291 -10.27 21.79 -4.37
C LYS A 291 -10.29 21.34 -2.88
N PRO A 292 -10.89 22.15 -1.98
CA PRO A 292 -11.74 23.35 -2.24
C PRO A 292 -10.96 24.67 -2.39
N ALA A 293 -9.62 24.68 -2.39
CA ALA A 293 -8.85 25.91 -2.55
C ALA A 293 -9.06 26.53 -3.94
N LYS A 294 -9.19 27.85 -3.97
CA LYS A 294 -9.28 28.62 -5.21
C LYS A 294 -7.87 29.03 -5.65
N VAL A 295 -7.51 28.67 -6.86
CA VAL A 295 -6.22 28.97 -7.48
C VAL A 295 -6.36 30.15 -8.43
N LYS A 296 -5.47 31.12 -8.38
CA LYS A 296 -5.42 32.26 -9.28
C LYS A 296 -4.62 31.98 -10.54
N ASN A 297 -3.39 31.48 -10.36
CA ASN A 297 -2.48 31.25 -11.47
C ASN A 297 -1.73 29.93 -11.30
N LEU A 298 -1.41 29.30 -12.43
CA LEU A 298 -0.66 28.05 -12.55
C LEU A 298 0.42 28.23 -13.62
N VAL A 299 1.68 27.97 -13.23
CA VAL A 299 2.81 27.96 -14.15
C VAL A 299 3.48 26.61 -14.10
N PHE A 300 3.43 25.88 -15.22
CA PHE A 300 4.01 24.55 -15.34
C PHE A 300 5.45 24.64 -15.85
N ASP A 301 6.35 23.92 -15.17
CA ASP A 301 7.68 23.61 -15.62
C ASP A 301 7.73 22.14 -16.01
N THR A 302 7.65 21.88 -17.31
CA THR A 302 7.59 20.51 -17.86
C THR A 302 8.91 19.77 -17.73
N GLU A 303 10.04 20.47 -17.71
CA GLU A 303 11.36 19.85 -17.55
C GLU A 303 11.54 19.28 -16.15
N LYS A 304 11.12 20.04 -15.13
CA LYS A 304 11.21 19.63 -13.72
C LYS A 304 9.98 18.88 -13.23
N LYS A 305 8.94 18.74 -14.05
CA LYS A 305 7.60 18.23 -13.63
C LYS A 305 7.11 18.93 -12.36
N SER A 306 7.28 20.24 -12.29
CA SER A 306 6.82 21.06 -11.18
C SER A 306 5.79 22.09 -11.64
N VAL A 307 4.92 22.49 -10.73
CA VAL A 307 3.93 23.53 -10.97
C VAL A 307 3.99 24.56 -9.83
N LYS A 308 4.16 25.84 -10.20
CA LYS A 308 4.00 26.96 -9.28
C LYS A 308 2.55 27.41 -9.29
N ILE A 309 2.00 27.51 -8.10
CA ILE A 309 0.59 27.81 -7.88
C ILE A 309 0.50 29.06 -7.02
N SER A 310 -0.13 30.10 -7.57
CA SER A 310 -0.37 31.34 -6.84
C SER A 310 -1.81 31.36 -6.35
N VAL A 311 -1.99 31.61 -5.05
CA VAL A 311 -3.28 31.68 -4.39
C VAL A 311 -3.41 32.97 -3.56
N ASP A 312 -4.63 33.39 -3.28
CA ASP A 312 -4.86 34.48 -2.32
C ASP A 312 -4.44 34.07 -0.91
N GLU A 313 -4.13 35.03 -0.06
CA GLU A 313 -3.67 34.79 1.30
C GLU A 313 -4.65 33.98 2.15
N ASP A 314 -5.94 34.23 1.98
CA ASP A 314 -7.03 33.51 2.65
C ASP A 314 -7.14 32.05 2.16
N GLN A 315 -6.71 31.74 0.91
CA GLN A 315 -6.74 30.41 0.31
C GLN A 315 -5.47 29.59 0.58
N LEU A 316 -4.37 30.23 1.01
CA LEU A 316 -3.08 29.59 1.19
C LEU A 316 -3.14 28.39 2.15
N SER A 317 -3.78 28.57 3.29
CA SER A 317 -3.94 27.51 4.30
C SER A 317 -4.79 26.32 3.77
N LEU A 318 -5.78 26.58 2.94
CA LEU A 318 -6.60 25.54 2.31
C LEU A 318 -5.83 24.80 1.22
N ALA A 319 -5.08 25.52 0.39
CA ALA A 319 -4.29 24.95 -0.69
C ALA A 319 -3.17 24.03 -0.16
N ILE A 320 -2.46 24.46 0.84
CA ILE A 320 -1.42 23.67 1.51
C ILE A 320 -2.05 22.53 2.31
N GLY A 321 -3.10 22.82 3.07
CA GLY A 321 -3.76 21.91 3.99
C GLY A 321 -2.98 21.67 5.28
N LYS A 322 -3.62 21.01 6.26
CA LYS A 322 -3.00 20.69 7.54
C LYS A 322 -1.70 19.89 7.35
N LYS A 323 -0.58 20.39 7.85
CA LYS A 323 0.76 19.78 7.69
C LYS A 323 1.16 19.51 6.22
N GLY A 324 0.69 20.30 5.27
CA GLY A 324 0.99 20.14 3.84
C GLY A 324 0.26 18.97 3.16
N GLN A 325 -0.77 18.42 3.77
CA GLN A 325 -1.45 17.22 3.32
C GLN A 325 -2.14 17.39 1.96
N ASN A 326 -2.81 18.53 1.73
CA ASN A 326 -3.52 18.77 0.46
C ASN A 326 -2.54 18.87 -0.71
N ALA A 327 -1.47 19.64 -0.56
CA ALA A 327 -0.42 19.77 -1.57
C ALA A 327 0.28 18.41 -1.84
N ARG A 328 0.67 17.69 -0.79
CA ARG A 328 1.36 16.40 -0.91
C ARG A 328 0.49 15.31 -1.56
N LEU A 329 -0.78 15.20 -1.20
CA LEU A 329 -1.70 14.26 -1.84
C LEU A 329 -1.97 14.64 -3.29
N THR A 330 -2.11 15.94 -3.60
CA THR A 330 -2.25 16.41 -4.97
C THR A 330 -1.02 16.08 -5.80
N SER A 331 0.19 16.31 -5.26
CA SER A 331 1.44 15.95 -5.92
C SER A 331 1.50 14.45 -6.24
N ARG A 332 1.20 13.59 -5.28
CA ARG A 332 1.18 12.12 -5.48
C ARG A 332 0.13 11.67 -6.49
N LEU A 333 -1.05 12.33 -6.50
CA LEU A 333 -2.14 11.97 -7.38
C LEU A 333 -1.87 12.37 -8.83
N THR A 334 -1.33 13.57 -9.04
CA THR A 334 -1.12 14.17 -10.36
C THR A 334 0.25 13.86 -10.96
N GLY A 335 1.22 13.48 -10.11
CA GLY A 335 2.61 13.24 -10.52
C GLY A 335 3.41 14.52 -10.77
N TRP A 336 2.89 15.69 -10.34
CA TRP A 336 3.57 16.98 -10.42
C TRP A 336 4.03 17.43 -9.04
N GLU A 337 5.20 18.00 -8.95
CA GLU A 337 5.66 18.68 -7.73
C GLU A 337 4.88 19.98 -7.53
N ILE A 338 4.19 20.13 -6.40
CA ILE A 338 3.27 21.22 -6.11
C ILE A 338 3.96 22.27 -5.24
N ASN A 339 4.21 23.45 -5.80
CA ASN A 339 4.80 24.60 -5.10
C ASN A 339 3.73 25.70 -4.99
N ILE A 340 3.29 26.00 -3.77
CA ILE A 340 2.18 26.94 -3.51
C ILE A 340 2.75 28.20 -2.87
N ASP A 341 2.54 29.33 -3.53
CA ASP A 341 2.96 30.64 -3.09
C ASP A 341 1.76 31.60 -2.98
N LYS A 342 1.93 32.64 -2.14
CA LYS A 342 0.99 33.76 -2.08
C LYS A 342 1.06 34.57 -3.36
N ASP A 343 -0.08 34.97 -3.90
CA ASP A 343 -0.13 35.89 -5.03
C ASP A 343 0.25 37.30 -4.59
N THR A 344 1.42 37.74 -5.06
CA THR A 344 1.94 39.09 -4.83
C THR A 344 1.75 40.00 -6.04
N SER A 345 1.06 39.53 -7.09
CA SER A 345 0.93 40.27 -8.35
C SER A 345 0.24 41.62 -8.19
N ALA A 346 -0.79 41.71 -7.35
CA ALA A 346 -1.47 42.95 -7.05
C ALA A 346 -0.57 43.92 -6.28
N THR A 347 0.17 43.40 -5.30
CA THR A 347 1.12 44.19 -4.50
C THR A 347 2.25 44.73 -5.37
N ASN A 348 2.84 43.84 -6.20
CA ASN A 348 3.92 44.22 -7.13
C ASN A 348 3.43 45.23 -8.19
N ALA A 349 2.20 45.10 -8.68
CA ALA A 349 1.58 46.03 -9.62
C ALA A 349 1.36 47.43 -8.99
N VAL A 350 0.96 47.48 -7.72
CA VAL A 350 0.85 48.73 -6.95
C VAL A 350 2.23 49.33 -6.71
N GLU A 351 3.19 48.54 -6.27
CA GLU A 351 4.57 49.00 -6.05
C GLU A 351 5.21 49.52 -7.36
N GLN A 352 4.99 48.85 -8.49
CA GLN A 352 5.49 49.34 -9.79
C GLN A 352 4.82 50.66 -10.19
N LYS A 353 3.50 50.83 -9.99
CA LYS A 353 2.82 52.11 -10.25
C LYS A 353 3.34 53.21 -9.34
N VAL A 354 3.57 52.90 -8.07
CA VAL A 354 4.15 53.85 -7.10
C VAL A 354 5.57 54.25 -7.50
N ALA A 355 6.40 53.27 -7.88
CA ALA A 355 7.77 53.52 -8.32
C ALA A 355 7.79 54.32 -9.63
N GLN A 356 6.92 54.02 -10.57
CA GLN A 356 6.82 54.76 -11.84
C GLN A 356 6.31 56.20 -11.64
N ALA A 357 5.31 56.41 -10.79
CA ALA A 357 4.84 57.73 -10.42
C ALA A 357 5.95 58.56 -9.71
N ALA A 358 6.65 57.94 -8.76
CA ALA A 358 7.77 58.57 -8.10
C ALA A 358 8.93 58.97 -9.06
N HIS A 359 9.23 58.08 -10.01
CA HIS A 359 10.23 58.38 -11.05
C HIS A 359 9.80 59.56 -11.93
N THR A 360 8.54 59.58 -12.32
CA THR A 360 7.98 60.70 -13.13
C THR A 360 8.04 62.01 -12.39
N LEU A 361 7.66 62.04 -11.11
CA LEU A 361 7.74 63.28 -10.29
C LEU A 361 9.16 63.70 -10.05
N SER A 362 10.12 62.80 -9.76
CA SER A 362 11.52 63.12 -9.55
C SER A 362 12.25 63.63 -10.82
N ALA A 363 11.75 63.25 -12.00
CA ALA A 363 12.26 63.76 -13.28
C ALA A 363 11.72 65.14 -13.64
N ALA A 364 10.53 65.47 -13.15
CA ALA A 364 9.83 66.73 -13.48
C ALA A 364 10.06 67.83 -12.40
N LEU A 365 10.38 67.45 -11.18
CA LEU A 365 10.50 68.37 -10.05
C LEU A 365 11.92 68.35 -9.46
N PRO A 366 12.38 69.46 -8.86
CA PRO A 366 13.70 69.52 -8.22
C PRO A 366 13.68 68.82 -6.83
N ILE A 367 13.29 67.53 -6.82
CA ILE A 367 13.16 66.71 -5.60
C ILE A 367 13.98 65.41 -5.73
N THR A 368 14.36 64.85 -4.61
CA THR A 368 15.02 63.53 -4.59
C THR A 368 14.02 62.40 -4.86
N ALA A 369 14.52 61.24 -5.28
CA ALA A 369 13.66 60.04 -5.47
C ALA A 369 12.90 59.60 -4.19
N GLU A 370 13.50 59.88 -3.04
CA GLU A 370 12.91 59.57 -1.71
C GLU A 370 11.74 60.54 -1.41
N GLN A 371 11.92 61.83 -1.73
CA GLN A 371 10.87 62.83 -1.62
C GLN A 371 9.72 62.57 -2.60
N ALA A 372 10.00 62.19 -3.84
CA ALA A 372 9.00 61.80 -4.81
C ALA A 372 8.18 60.60 -4.34
N LEU A 373 8.85 59.62 -3.72
CA LEU A 373 8.16 58.43 -3.17
C LEU A 373 7.25 58.81 -1.98
N THR A 374 7.64 59.79 -1.18
CA THR A 374 6.86 60.33 -0.06
C THR A 374 5.59 61.03 -0.58
N LEU A 375 5.71 61.85 -1.63
CA LEU A 375 4.58 62.49 -2.30
C LEU A 375 3.58 61.49 -2.83
N VAL A 376 4.06 60.43 -3.53
CA VAL A 376 3.20 59.40 -4.08
C VAL A 376 2.49 58.62 -2.98
N LYS A 377 3.16 58.30 -1.86
CA LYS A 377 2.56 57.69 -0.69
C LYS A 377 1.51 58.55 0.01
N SER A 378 1.64 59.89 -0.08
CA SER A 378 0.70 60.86 0.44
C SER A 378 -0.49 61.09 -0.53
N GLY A 379 -0.54 60.40 -1.68
CA GLY A 379 -1.65 60.45 -2.63
C GLY A 379 -1.39 61.25 -3.89
N PHE A 380 -0.25 61.91 -4.03
CA PHE A 380 0.10 62.74 -5.19
C PHE A 380 0.83 61.88 -6.26
N THR A 381 0.12 61.42 -7.25
CA THR A 381 0.68 60.48 -8.25
C THR A 381 1.13 61.13 -9.57
N ASN A 382 0.80 62.38 -9.82
CA ASN A 382 1.10 63.15 -11.00
C ASN A 382 1.20 64.65 -10.70
N LEU A 383 1.70 65.45 -11.65
CA LEU A 383 1.86 66.91 -11.53
C LEU A 383 0.51 67.63 -11.39
N GLU A 384 -0.50 67.20 -12.10
CA GLU A 384 -1.85 67.76 -12.03
C GLU A 384 -2.44 67.69 -10.61
N GLY A 385 -2.27 66.54 -9.92
CA GLY A 385 -2.66 66.38 -8.52
C GLY A 385 -1.89 67.23 -7.53
N LEU A 386 -0.69 67.64 -7.88
CA LEU A 386 0.09 68.60 -7.08
C LEU A 386 -0.21 70.09 -7.36
N GLY A 387 -0.96 70.38 -8.43
CA GLY A 387 -1.32 71.76 -8.79
C GLY A 387 -2.18 72.52 -7.79
N ASP A 388 -2.96 71.78 -6.99
CA ASP A 388 -3.80 72.30 -5.91
C ASP A 388 -3.13 72.33 -4.54
N ALA A 389 -1.84 71.86 -4.41
CA ALA A 389 -1.14 71.80 -3.16
C ALA A 389 -0.46 73.14 -2.84
N ASP A 390 -0.58 73.58 -1.59
CA ASP A 390 0.03 74.80 -1.10
C ASP A 390 1.50 74.58 -0.71
N VAL A 391 2.30 75.67 -0.65
CA VAL A 391 3.69 75.61 -0.21
C VAL A 391 3.83 74.93 1.17
N GLN A 392 2.86 75.12 2.05
CA GLN A 392 2.88 74.48 3.38
C GLN A 392 2.74 73.00 3.31
N ASP A 393 1.95 72.47 2.37
CA ASP A 393 1.80 70.99 2.15
C ASP A 393 3.16 70.37 1.80
N PHE A 394 3.96 71.01 0.97
CA PHE A 394 5.32 70.52 0.65
C PHE A 394 6.25 70.56 1.85
N VAL A 395 6.19 71.58 2.72
CA VAL A 395 6.94 71.65 3.96
C VAL A 395 6.56 70.45 4.86
N ASP A 396 5.26 70.24 5.05
CA ASP A 396 4.74 69.23 6.00
C ASP A 396 4.98 67.77 5.47
N ILE A 397 4.79 67.55 4.19
CA ILE A 397 4.93 66.19 3.59
C ILE A 397 6.39 65.82 3.36
N LEU A 398 7.20 66.73 2.87
CA LEU A 398 8.59 66.45 2.49
C LEU A 398 9.61 66.82 3.58
N ALA A 399 9.19 67.44 4.67
CA ALA A 399 10.03 67.93 5.74
C ALA A 399 11.20 68.81 5.22
N VAL A 400 10.91 69.70 4.27
CA VAL A 400 11.87 70.62 3.65
C VAL A 400 11.67 72.05 4.21
N ASP A 401 12.65 72.92 4.04
CA ASP A 401 12.52 74.31 4.38
C ASP A 401 11.58 75.08 3.44
N GLU A 402 11.08 76.20 3.87
CA GLU A 402 10.09 76.99 3.11
C GLU A 402 10.68 77.50 1.75
N ALA A 403 11.99 77.75 1.67
CA ALA A 403 12.63 78.12 0.41
C ALA A 403 12.59 77.00 -0.62
N LYS A 404 12.89 75.77 -0.20
CA LYS A 404 12.83 74.60 -1.07
C LYS A 404 11.40 74.21 -1.43
N ALA A 405 10.46 74.36 -0.52
CA ALA A 405 9.03 74.13 -0.79
C ALA A 405 8.50 75.10 -1.86
N ARG A 406 8.89 76.39 -1.85
CA ARG A 406 8.54 77.38 -2.89
C ARG A 406 9.15 77.01 -4.24
N GLU A 407 10.41 76.57 -4.27
CA GLU A 407 11.05 76.11 -5.52
C GLU A 407 10.28 74.90 -6.17
N ILE A 408 9.84 73.96 -5.33
CA ILE A 408 9.06 72.81 -5.77
C ILE A 408 7.67 73.29 -6.30
N HIS A 409 7.00 74.13 -5.55
CA HIS A 409 5.69 74.69 -5.92
C HIS A 409 5.72 75.45 -7.28
N GLU A 410 6.74 76.29 -7.47
CA GLU A 410 6.96 77.00 -8.76
C GLU A 410 7.23 76.00 -9.93
N ALA A 411 8.00 74.94 -9.71
CA ALA A 411 8.30 73.93 -10.67
C ALA A 411 7.03 73.13 -11.06
N VAL A 412 6.12 72.85 -10.10
CA VAL A 412 4.80 72.19 -10.38
C VAL A 412 4.00 73.02 -11.35
N HIS A 413 3.85 74.34 -11.07
CA HIS A 413 3.02 75.21 -11.91
C HIS A 413 3.65 75.47 -13.28
N GLN A 414 4.97 75.49 -13.42
CA GLN A 414 5.66 75.56 -14.73
C GLN A 414 5.47 74.29 -15.54
N GLY A 415 5.54 73.11 -14.90
CA GLY A 415 5.37 71.79 -15.52
C GLY A 415 3.92 71.56 -15.97
N ASP A 416 2.93 71.96 -15.19
CA ASP A 416 1.50 71.84 -15.52
C ASP A 416 1.09 72.71 -16.72
N ASN A 417 1.65 73.92 -16.85
CA ASN A 417 1.43 74.82 -17.98
C ASN A 417 2.07 74.28 -19.28
N ALA A 418 3.27 73.70 -19.19
CA ALA A 418 3.94 73.07 -20.37
C ALA A 418 3.19 71.82 -20.91
N GLN A 419 2.52 71.04 -20.02
CA GLN A 419 1.70 69.91 -20.45
C GLN A 419 0.38 70.33 -21.07
N LYS A 420 -0.22 71.45 -20.65
CA LYS A 420 -1.46 71.98 -21.24
C LYS A 420 -1.24 72.61 -22.61
N GLU A 421 -0.09 73.24 -22.90
CA GLU A 421 0.28 73.77 -24.20
C GLU A 421 0.72 72.70 -25.23
N GLY A 422 1.20 71.51 -24.78
CA GLY A 422 1.58 70.40 -25.63
C GLY A 422 0.39 69.47 -26.06
N SER A 423 -0.79 69.66 -25.45
CA SER A 423 -2.02 68.88 -25.74
C SER A 423 -3.06 69.67 -26.52
N ALA A 424 -2.83 70.91 -26.90
CA ALA A 424 -3.65 71.72 -27.80
C ALA A 424 -3.06 71.73 -29.21
#